data_6b9376a140d98aa0e42a0b6508856319
#
_entry.id   6b9376a140d98aa0e42a0b6508856319
#
_cell.length_a   1.000
_cell.length_b   1.000
_cell.length_c   1.000
_cell.angle_alpha   90.00
_cell.angle_beta   90.00
_cell.angle_gamma   90.00
#
_symmetry.space_group_name_H-M   'P 1'
#
loop_
_entity.id
_entity.type
_entity.pdbx_description
1 polymer ?
#
loop_
_entity_poly.entity_id
_entity_poly.type
_entity_poly.pdbx_seq_one_letter_code
_entity_poly.pdbx_strand_id
1 'polypeptide(L)'
;TVSGEKGILTLKTTLNKAGYVKYIVRALDADKAKLADIREFSGGAGAGFEDIGKAKSQPADFEQFWSSKVSTLCEPNVLEQKEISNPASGYKGYIIKLDMGSADPAYAYLTYPQNSENGTLKAAIIYHGYGVNKISPIYVKNTVSLSVCAHSMELDGTAEYYKDMQA
;
A
#
# COMPACT_ATOMS: atom_id res chain seq x y z
N THR A 1 16.56 17.63 26.82
CA THR A 1 15.63 17.11 27.84
C THR A 1 15.00 18.30 28.53
N VAL A 2 13.70 18.38 28.62
CA VAL A 2 12.98 19.43 29.36
C VAL A 2 12.18 18.74 30.44
N SER A 3 12.36 19.16 31.67
CA SER A 3 11.57 18.78 32.83
C SER A 3 10.68 19.94 33.24
N GLY A 4 9.43 19.69 33.55
CA GLY A 4 8.51 20.73 34.03
C GLY A 4 7.25 20.13 34.62
N GLU A 5 6.80 20.69 35.74
CA GLU A 5 5.48 20.47 36.27
C GLU A 5 4.46 21.15 35.34
N LYS A 6 3.49 20.42 34.83
CA LYS A 6 2.36 20.88 34.01
C LYS A 6 2.63 22.17 33.21
N GLY A 7 3.01 22.04 31.95
CA GLY A 7 3.30 23.22 31.16
C GLY A 7 3.28 22.99 29.64
N ILE A 8 3.22 24.07 28.92
CA ILE A 8 3.40 24.10 27.47
C ILE A 8 4.90 24.19 27.20
N LEU A 9 5.45 23.17 26.49
CA LEU A 9 6.80 23.22 25.97
C LEU A 9 6.77 23.80 24.56
N THR A 10 7.46 24.92 24.36
CA THR A 10 7.63 25.53 23.05
C THR A 10 9.07 25.32 22.57
N LEU A 11 9.26 24.62 21.49
CA LEU A 11 10.52 24.49 20.78
C LEU A 11 10.43 25.31 19.49
N LYS A 12 11.41 26.17 19.26
CA LYS A 12 11.55 26.92 18.00
C LYS A 12 12.75 26.37 17.24
N THR A 13 12.57 26.12 15.95
CA THR A 13 13.62 25.71 15.04
C THR A 13 13.46 26.40 13.70
N THR A 14 14.53 26.53 12.96
CA THR A 14 14.53 27.12 11.63
C THR A 14 15.27 26.20 10.67
N LEU A 15 14.76 26.10 9.45
CA LEU A 15 15.45 25.43 8.36
C LEU A 15 16.23 26.49 7.56
N ASN A 16 17.54 26.29 7.42
CA ASN A 16 18.40 27.17 6.60
C ASN A 16 18.43 26.74 5.12
N LYS A 17 17.77 25.62 4.80
CA LYS A 17 17.63 25.06 3.45
C LYS A 17 16.24 24.46 3.31
N ALA A 18 15.78 24.33 2.08
CA ALA A 18 14.57 23.57 1.76
C ALA A 18 14.63 22.16 2.37
N GLY A 19 13.54 21.72 2.98
CA GLY A 19 13.50 20.40 3.60
C GLY A 19 12.42 20.24 4.67
N TYR A 20 12.62 19.25 5.52
CA TYR A 20 11.66 18.84 6.55
C TYR A 20 12.31 18.82 7.93
N VAL A 21 11.56 19.27 8.93
CA VAL A 21 11.86 19.01 10.34
C VAL A 21 10.89 17.96 10.84
N LYS A 22 11.42 16.89 11.41
CA LYS A 22 10.64 15.89 12.16
C LYS A 22 10.97 16.06 13.64
N TYR A 23 9.95 16.11 14.48
CA TYR A 23 10.12 16.05 15.93
C TYR A 23 9.42 14.82 16.50
N ILE A 24 10.00 14.30 17.55
CA ILE A 24 9.51 13.14 18.29
C ILE A 24 9.52 13.53 19.75
N VAL A 25 8.36 13.41 20.39
CA VAL A 25 8.20 13.68 21.83
C VAL A 25 8.02 12.35 22.55
N ARG A 26 8.87 12.12 23.53
CA ARG A 26 8.86 10.91 24.36
C ARG A 26 8.80 11.29 25.82
N ALA A 27 7.99 10.59 26.58
CA ALA A 27 8.05 10.64 28.03
C ALA A 27 9.16 9.71 28.52
N LEU A 28 10.02 10.24 29.36
CA LEU A 28 11.15 9.52 29.96
C LEU A 28 11.01 9.52 31.48
N ASP A 29 11.52 8.49 32.13
CA ASP A 29 11.71 8.46 33.59
C ASP A 29 12.94 9.24 34.00
N ALA A 30 13.26 9.17 35.31
CA ALA A 30 14.44 9.83 35.88
C ALA A 30 15.78 9.31 35.31
N ASP A 31 15.82 8.06 34.90
CA ASP A 31 16.99 7.39 34.32
C ASP A 31 17.06 7.58 32.79
N LYS A 32 16.17 8.43 32.21
CA LYS A 32 16.06 8.70 30.79
C LYS A 32 15.59 7.49 29.94
N ALA A 33 15.02 6.47 30.56
CA ALA A 33 14.38 5.38 29.86
C ALA A 33 12.98 5.80 29.39
N LYS A 34 12.53 5.27 28.24
CA LYS A 34 11.20 5.57 27.70
C LYS A 34 10.13 4.90 28.57
N LEU A 35 9.14 5.67 29.00
CA LEU A 35 7.96 5.14 29.69
C LEU A 35 7.12 4.30 28.70
N ALA A 36 6.91 3.02 29.05
CA ALA A 36 6.25 2.05 28.16
C ALA A 36 4.77 2.39 27.92
N ASP A 37 4.09 2.90 28.94
CA ASP A 37 2.63 3.15 28.90
C ASP A 37 2.26 4.51 28.30
N ILE A 38 3.26 5.33 27.92
CA ILE A 38 3.01 6.64 27.33
C ILE A 38 3.32 6.61 25.84
N ARG A 39 2.29 6.86 25.03
CA ARG A 39 2.43 6.91 23.59
C ARG A 39 3.39 8.02 23.15
N GLU A 40 4.34 7.66 22.31
CA GLU A 40 5.19 8.62 21.61
C GLU A 40 4.34 9.48 20.64
N PHE A 41 4.60 10.77 20.63
CA PHE A 41 4.03 11.69 19.67
C PHE A 41 5.10 12.09 18.65
N SER A 42 4.74 12.09 17.37
CA SER A 42 5.60 12.61 16.30
C SER A 42 4.83 13.55 15.39
N GLY A 43 5.52 14.56 14.91
CA GLY A 43 4.99 15.52 13.95
C GLY A 43 6.13 16.12 13.14
N GLY A 44 5.77 17.00 12.21
CA GLY A 44 6.77 17.66 11.37
C GLY A 44 6.19 18.83 10.63
N ALA A 45 7.11 19.61 10.09
CA ALA A 45 6.82 20.71 9.17
C ALA A 45 7.89 20.77 8.08
N GLY A 46 7.56 21.33 6.95
CA GLY A 46 8.52 21.55 5.88
C GLY A 46 8.47 22.98 5.37
N ALA A 47 9.53 23.41 4.75
CA ALA A 47 9.64 24.72 4.13
C ALA A 47 10.46 24.66 2.85
N GLY A 48 10.20 25.59 1.92
CA GLY A 48 10.96 25.72 0.67
C GLY A 48 10.78 24.50 -0.24
N PHE A 49 9.58 23.92 -0.33
CA PHE A 49 9.35 22.70 -1.13
C PHE A 49 9.68 22.90 -2.61
N GLU A 50 9.48 24.11 -3.13
CA GLU A 50 9.81 24.54 -4.48
C GLU A 50 11.31 24.47 -4.78
N ASP A 51 12.13 24.57 -3.75
CA ASP A 51 13.60 24.53 -3.85
C ASP A 51 14.17 23.11 -3.66
N ILE A 52 13.31 22.12 -3.36
CA ILE A 52 13.75 20.72 -3.26
C ILE A 52 14.00 20.16 -4.66
N GLY A 53 15.26 20.13 -5.05
CA GLY A 53 15.70 19.56 -6.31
C GLY A 53 15.60 18.04 -6.36
N LYS A 54 15.68 17.47 -7.56
CA LYS A 54 15.78 16.03 -7.75
C LYS A 54 17.08 15.51 -7.15
N ALA A 55 17.00 14.43 -6.36
CA ALA A 55 18.18 13.77 -5.78
C ALA A 55 19.08 13.14 -6.85
N LYS A 56 18.48 12.63 -7.91
CA LYS A 56 19.16 12.00 -9.06
C LYS A 56 18.42 12.40 -10.34
N SER A 57 19.17 12.47 -11.44
CA SER A 57 18.58 12.58 -12.77
C SER A 57 17.87 11.27 -13.14
N GLN A 58 16.92 11.36 -14.04
CA GLN A 58 16.32 10.19 -14.69
C GLN A 58 17.42 9.38 -15.39
N PRO A 59 17.46 8.04 -15.25
CA PRO A 59 18.38 7.20 -16.01
C PRO A 59 18.26 7.45 -17.52
N ALA A 60 19.37 7.36 -18.25
CA ALA A 60 19.39 7.66 -19.68
C ALA A 60 18.52 6.68 -20.50
N ASP A 61 18.34 5.47 -20.01
CA ASP A 61 17.57 4.40 -20.66
C ASP A 61 16.12 4.31 -20.16
N PHE A 62 15.64 5.24 -19.33
CA PHE A 62 14.33 5.17 -18.70
C PHE A 62 13.18 4.97 -19.70
N GLU A 63 13.14 5.78 -20.73
CA GLU A 63 12.09 5.69 -21.76
C GLU A 63 12.16 4.38 -22.54
N GLN A 64 13.37 3.94 -22.90
CA GLN A 64 13.57 2.69 -23.61
C GLN A 64 13.20 1.49 -22.74
N PHE A 65 13.59 1.50 -21.45
CA PHE A 65 13.24 0.46 -20.50
C PHE A 65 11.72 0.30 -20.37
N TRP A 66 11.00 1.40 -20.13
CA TRP A 66 9.55 1.34 -19.97
C TRP A 66 8.82 1.02 -21.28
N SER A 67 9.26 1.58 -22.40
CA SER A 67 8.68 1.24 -23.71
C SER A 67 8.83 -0.25 -24.03
N SER A 68 9.98 -0.84 -23.73
CA SER A 68 10.19 -2.28 -23.91
C SER A 68 9.26 -3.12 -23.03
N LYS A 69 9.01 -2.70 -21.77
CA LYS A 69 8.09 -3.38 -20.86
C LYS A 69 6.64 -3.25 -21.33
N VAL A 70 6.23 -2.05 -21.72
CA VAL A 70 4.87 -1.82 -22.23
C VAL A 70 4.61 -2.60 -23.52
N SER A 71 5.58 -2.71 -24.41
CA SER A 71 5.43 -3.46 -25.68
C SER A 71 5.26 -4.98 -25.49
N THR A 72 5.61 -5.51 -24.33
CA THR A 72 5.40 -6.93 -23.98
C THR A 72 4.10 -7.20 -23.25
N LEU A 73 3.32 -6.16 -22.94
CA LEU A 73 2.01 -6.34 -22.30
C LEU A 73 1.05 -7.01 -23.30
N CYS A 74 0.35 -8.01 -22.83
CA CYS A 74 -0.77 -8.63 -23.52
C CYS A 74 -2.09 -8.27 -22.84
N GLU A 75 -3.21 -8.52 -23.53
CA GLU A 75 -4.50 -8.48 -22.86
C GLU A 75 -4.55 -9.57 -21.76
N PRO A 76 -4.97 -9.22 -20.53
CA PRO A 76 -5.05 -10.20 -19.46
C PRO A 76 -6.01 -11.31 -19.79
N ASN A 77 -5.58 -12.55 -19.63
CA ASN A 77 -6.43 -13.73 -19.80
C ASN A 77 -6.70 -14.38 -18.44
N VAL A 78 -7.96 -14.72 -18.15
CA VAL A 78 -8.33 -15.41 -16.92
C VAL A 78 -7.99 -16.89 -17.07
N LEU A 79 -6.98 -17.36 -16.36
CA LEU A 79 -6.57 -18.76 -16.32
C LEU A 79 -7.47 -19.60 -15.41
N GLU A 80 -7.77 -19.07 -14.24
CA GLU A 80 -8.61 -19.73 -13.23
C GLU A 80 -9.52 -18.73 -12.53
N GLN A 81 -10.71 -19.19 -12.16
CA GLN A 81 -11.67 -18.43 -11.35
C GLN A 81 -12.29 -19.37 -10.31
N LYS A 82 -12.15 -18.98 -9.02
CA LYS A 82 -12.68 -19.71 -7.88
C LYS A 82 -13.59 -18.81 -7.06
N GLU A 83 -14.82 -19.24 -6.79
CA GLU A 83 -15.75 -18.46 -5.98
C GLU A 83 -15.30 -18.39 -4.52
N ILE A 84 -15.45 -17.23 -3.89
CA ILE A 84 -15.22 -17.06 -2.45
C ILE A 84 -16.41 -17.65 -1.70
N SER A 85 -16.15 -18.59 -0.80
CA SER A 85 -17.20 -19.34 -0.09
C SER A 85 -18.13 -18.48 0.77
N ASN A 86 -17.63 -17.38 1.35
CA ASN A 86 -18.38 -16.49 2.21
C ASN A 86 -18.08 -15.02 1.86
N PRO A 87 -18.59 -14.50 0.73
CA PRO A 87 -18.44 -13.09 0.41
C PRO A 87 -19.26 -12.23 1.38
N ALA A 88 -19.01 -10.93 1.41
CA ALA A 88 -19.85 -10.00 2.15
C ALA A 88 -21.31 -10.09 1.66
N SER A 89 -22.26 -9.93 2.58
CA SER A 89 -23.69 -9.99 2.26
C SER A 89 -24.06 -9.03 1.12
N GLY A 90 -24.77 -9.54 0.12
CA GLY A 90 -25.17 -8.79 -1.08
C GLY A 90 -24.10 -8.65 -2.15
N TYR A 91 -22.96 -9.35 -2.02
CA TYR A 91 -21.88 -9.35 -3.01
C TYR A 91 -21.58 -10.74 -3.54
N LYS A 92 -21.02 -10.78 -4.75
CA LYS A 92 -20.26 -11.92 -5.27
C LYS A 92 -18.79 -11.63 -5.20
N GLY A 93 -18.00 -12.67 -5.00
CA GLY A 93 -16.55 -12.56 -4.92
C GLY A 93 -15.86 -13.78 -5.52
N TYR A 94 -14.75 -13.53 -6.19
CA TYR A 94 -13.94 -14.56 -6.84
C TYR A 94 -12.46 -14.30 -6.57
N ILE A 95 -11.69 -15.38 -6.43
CA ILE A 95 -10.26 -15.38 -6.62
C ILE A 95 -10.03 -15.67 -8.09
N ILE A 96 -9.28 -14.83 -8.77
CA ILE A 96 -8.92 -14.99 -10.16
C ILE A 96 -7.41 -15.07 -10.31
N LYS A 97 -6.96 -15.93 -11.23
CA LYS A 97 -5.59 -16.05 -11.68
C LYS A 97 -5.50 -15.57 -13.11
N LEU A 98 -4.63 -14.62 -13.35
CA LEU A 98 -4.48 -13.92 -14.62
C LEU A 98 -3.15 -14.26 -15.27
N ASP A 99 -3.19 -14.59 -16.55
CA ASP A 99 -2.02 -14.56 -17.42
C ASP A 99 -1.78 -13.12 -17.87
N MET A 100 -0.61 -12.61 -17.54
CA MET A 100 -0.18 -11.25 -17.87
C MET A 100 0.88 -11.24 -19.00
N GLY A 101 1.09 -12.38 -19.67
CA GLY A 101 2.16 -12.53 -20.66
C GLY A 101 3.56 -12.61 -20.03
N SER A 102 3.65 -12.83 -18.70
CA SER A 102 4.89 -13.06 -17.97
C SER A 102 4.98 -14.52 -17.51
N ALA A 103 6.17 -14.92 -17.03
CA ALA A 103 6.36 -16.29 -16.51
C ALA A 103 5.48 -16.57 -15.27
N ASP A 104 5.22 -15.54 -14.49
CA ASP A 104 4.45 -15.65 -13.25
C ASP A 104 3.06 -15.03 -13.43
N PRO A 105 1.98 -15.70 -12.99
CA PRO A 105 0.61 -15.19 -13.06
C PRO A 105 0.40 -14.09 -12.03
N ALA A 106 -0.56 -13.21 -12.28
CA ALA A 106 -1.10 -12.32 -11.26
C ALA A 106 -2.33 -12.94 -10.61
N TYR A 107 -2.50 -12.69 -9.30
CA TYR A 107 -3.70 -13.09 -8.56
C TYR A 107 -4.48 -11.87 -8.12
N ALA A 108 -5.82 -11.97 -8.13
CA ALA A 108 -6.67 -10.88 -7.69
C ALA A 108 -7.97 -11.39 -7.05
N TYR A 109 -8.53 -10.60 -6.14
CA TYR A 109 -9.93 -10.72 -5.76
C TYR A 109 -10.78 -9.85 -6.69
N LEU A 110 -11.78 -10.44 -7.32
CA LEU A 110 -12.83 -9.74 -8.04
C LEU A 110 -14.10 -9.75 -7.20
N THR A 111 -14.65 -8.60 -6.88
CA THR A 111 -15.89 -8.48 -6.10
C THR A 111 -16.85 -7.49 -6.73
N TYR A 112 -18.15 -7.76 -6.65
CA TYR A 112 -19.19 -6.86 -7.15
C TYR A 112 -20.54 -7.11 -6.47
N PRO A 113 -21.46 -6.12 -6.43
CA PRO A 113 -22.81 -6.30 -5.91
C PRO A 113 -23.58 -7.37 -6.67
N GLN A 114 -24.25 -8.28 -5.96
CA GLN A 114 -24.86 -9.47 -6.52
C GLN A 114 -25.98 -9.19 -7.56
N ASN A 115 -26.74 -8.13 -7.37
CA ASN A 115 -27.92 -7.80 -8.18
C ASN A 115 -27.68 -6.61 -9.12
N SER A 116 -26.48 -6.47 -9.65
CA SER A 116 -26.13 -5.39 -10.57
C SER A 116 -26.28 -5.83 -12.02
N GLU A 117 -26.72 -4.91 -12.87
CA GLU A 117 -26.74 -5.11 -14.31
C GLU A 117 -25.35 -4.88 -14.91
N ASN A 118 -25.04 -5.61 -15.96
CA ASN A 118 -23.78 -5.45 -16.68
C ASN A 118 -23.64 -4.04 -17.24
N GLY A 119 -22.45 -3.44 -17.06
CA GLY A 119 -22.15 -2.10 -17.59
C GLY A 119 -22.67 -0.94 -16.75
N THR A 120 -23.38 -1.19 -15.62
CA THR A 120 -23.92 -0.11 -14.77
C THR A 120 -23.03 0.26 -13.61
N LEU A 121 -22.05 -0.58 -13.26
CA LEU A 121 -21.17 -0.37 -12.13
C LEU A 121 -19.93 0.44 -12.51
N LYS A 122 -19.44 1.21 -11.56
CA LYS A 122 -18.08 1.75 -11.61
C LYS A 122 -17.08 0.62 -11.47
N ALA A 123 -15.85 0.80 -11.97
CA ALA A 123 -14.76 -0.13 -11.78
C ALA A 123 -13.64 0.52 -10.94
N ALA A 124 -13.02 -0.27 -10.09
CA ALA A 124 -11.86 0.13 -9.30
C ALA A 124 -10.81 -0.97 -9.32
N ILE A 125 -9.56 -0.61 -9.61
CA ILE A 125 -8.40 -1.49 -9.44
C ILE A 125 -7.66 -1.02 -8.19
N ILE A 126 -7.37 -1.95 -7.30
CA ILE A 126 -6.78 -1.67 -6.00
C ILE A 126 -5.52 -2.51 -5.87
N TYR A 127 -4.40 -1.86 -5.63
CA TYR A 127 -3.13 -2.52 -5.35
C TYR A 127 -2.82 -2.48 -3.85
N HIS A 128 -2.23 -3.53 -3.32
CA HIS A 128 -1.77 -3.54 -1.93
C HIS A 128 -0.49 -2.71 -1.76
N GLY A 129 -0.19 -2.34 -0.52
CA GLY A 129 1.04 -1.64 -0.16
C GLY A 129 2.29 -2.54 -0.27
N TYR A 130 3.44 -1.98 0.09
CA TYR A 130 4.72 -2.69 0.10
C TYR A 130 4.69 -3.92 1.00
N GLY A 131 5.37 -4.97 0.54
CA GLY A 131 5.66 -6.20 1.29
C GLY A 131 4.80 -7.40 0.91
N VAL A 132 5.25 -8.57 1.35
CA VAL A 132 4.56 -9.84 1.19
C VAL A 132 3.51 -9.95 2.30
N ASN A 133 2.30 -9.56 2.01
CA ASN A 133 1.20 -9.60 2.95
C ASN A 133 -0.04 -10.23 2.32
N LYS A 134 -0.74 -11.04 3.09
CA LYS A 134 -2.05 -11.51 2.69
C LYS A 134 -2.99 -10.32 2.49
N ILE A 135 -3.55 -10.21 1.29
CA ILE A 135 -4.60 -9.23 1.00
C ILE A 135 -5.98 -9.86 1.25
N SER A 136 -6.99 -9.02 1.33
CA SER A 136 -8.38 -9.43 1.51
C SER A 136 -9.25 -8.86 0.40
N PRO A 137 -10.38 -9.52 0.07
CA PRO A 137 -11.33 -8.96 -0.88
C PRO A 137 -11.93 -7.66 -0.34
N ILE A 138 -12.06 -6.67 -1.22
CA ILE A 138 -12.60 -5.35 -0.89
C ILE A 138 -13.97 -5.21 -1.56
N TYR A 139 -14.98 -4.85 -0.78
CA TYR A 139 -16.36 -4.72 -1.21
C TYR A 139 -16.77 -3.25 -1.19
N VAL A 140 -17.04 -2.69 -2.36
CA VAL A 140 -17.41 -1.27 -2.51
C VAL A 140 -18.80 -1.16 -3.11
N LYS A 141 -19.64 -0.32 -2.53
CA LYS A 141 -21.01 -0.09 -3.02
C LYS A 141 -21.00 0.43 -4.46
N ASN A 142 -21.85 -0.15 -5.30
CA ASN A 142 -22.01 0.20 -6.72
C ASN A 142 -20.71 0.15 -7.54
N THR A 143 -19.79 -0.76 -7.18
CA THR A 143 -18.48 -0.84 -7.82
C THR A 143 -18.08 -2.30 -8.03
N VAL A 144 -17.51 -2.59 -9.20
CA VAL A 144 -16.70 -3.79 -9.43
C VAL A 144 -15.30 -3.48 -8.93
N SER A 145 -14.82 -4.24 -7.96
CA SER A 145 -13.49 -4.05 -7.38
C SER A 145 -12.56 -5.20 -7.75
N LEU A 146 -11.39 -4.87 -8.29
CA LEU A 146 -10.31 -5.79 -8.57
C LEU A 146 -9.14 -5.48 -7.63
N SER A 147 -8.96 -6.30 -6.58
CA SER A 147 -7.84 -6.16 -5.64
C SER A 147 -6.70 -7.05 -6.09
N VAL A 148 -5.66 -6.46 -6.70
CA VAL A 148 -4.57 -7.17 -7.35
C VAL A 148 -3.41 -7.41 -6.40
N CYS A 149 -2.92 -8.65 -6.37
CA CYS A 149 -1.65 -9.00 -5.77
C CYS A 149 -0.53 -8.91 -6.83
N ALA A 150 0.31 -7.89 -6.72
CA ALA A 150 1.35 -7.60 -7.71
C ALA A 150 2.58 -8.52 -7.63
N HIS A 151 2.66 -9.40 -6.63
CA HIS A 151 3.84 -10.26 -6.37
C HIS A 151 3.63 -11.73 -6.72
N SER A 152 2.67 -12.03 -7.57
CA SER A 152 2.35 -13.42 -7.98
C SER A 152 2.08 -14.37 -6.81
N MET A 153 1.64 -13.84 -5.68
CA MET A 153 1.32 -14.63 -4.48
C MET A 153 -0.11 -15.16 -4.57
N GLU A 154 -0.28 -16.43 -4.21
CA GLU A 154 -1.61 -17.00 -4.01
C GLU A 154 -2.36 -16.27 -2.89
N LEU A 155 -3.66 -16.04 -3.08
CA LEU A 155 -4.46 -15.25 -2.15
C LEU A 155 -5.05 -16.08 -1.01
N ASP A 156 -5.15 -17.38 -1.19
CA ASP A 156 -5.67 -18.35 -0.20
C ASP A 156 -4.58 -19.25 0.41
N GLY A 157 -3.31 -18.83 0.26
CA GLY A 157 -2.17 -19.51 0.84
C GLY A 157 -2.22 -19.58 2.38
N THR A 158 -1.47 -20.54 2.94
CA THR A 158 -1.33 -20.70 4.41
C THR A 158 -0.45 -19.60 5.01
N ALA A 159 -0.50 -19.44 6.33
CA ALA A 159 0.41 -18.51 7.01
C ALA A 159 1.89 -18.87 6.80
N GLU A 160 2.20 -20.16 6.70
CA GLU A 160 3.55 -20.65 6.41
C GLU A 160 4.00 -20.25 5.00
N TYR A 161 3.14 -20.43 4.00
CA TYR A 161 3.40 -19.97 2.63
C TYR A 161 3.83 -18.50 2.56
N TYR A 162 3.09 -17.59 3.21
CA TYR A 162 3.44 -16.16 3.22
C TYR A 162 4.72 -15.86 4.01
N LYS A 163 5.01 -16.63 5.05
CA LYS A 163 6.24 -16.49 5.83
C LYS A 163 7.47 -16.90 5.00
N ASP A 164 7.37 -17.99 4.26
CA ASP A 164 8.46 -18.47 3.42
C ASP A 164 8.76 -17.51 2.26
N MET A 165 7.75 -16.84 1.74
CA MET A 165 7.93 -15.80 0.71
C MET A 165 8.56 -14.49 1.24
N GLN A 166 8.63 -14.30 2.55
CA GLN A 166 9.30 -13.15 3.17
C GLN A 166 10.80 -13.39 3.45
N ALA A 167 11.25 -14.63 3.43
CA ALA A 167 12.63 -15.02 3.71
C ALA A 167 13.55 -14.80 2.52
#